data_41858f18a0e60a09f30300eb6cdcdd1d
#
_entry.id   41858f18a0e60a09f30300eb6cdcdd1d
#
_cell.length_a   1.000
_cell.length_b   1.000
_cell.length_c   1.000
_cell.angle_alpha   90.00
_cell.angle_beta   90.00
_cell.angle_gamma   90.00
#
_symmetry.space_group_name_H-M   'P 1'
#
loop_
_entity.id
_entity.type
_entity.pdbx_description
1 polymer ?
#
loop_
_entity_poly.entity_id
_entity_poly.type
_entity_poly.pdbx_seq_one_letter_code
_entity_poly.pdbx_strand_id
1 'polypeptide(L)'
;FLKKTMQDKHFICFKNQNLDGNSLAKFTKNFGDLEAYPEKDKTKGKIEIFNVSNISEDGEHLSPDDQRVILQKNNSRWHTDSSYRYYPSIFSILYGQETLPHEAKGGQTEFSNMLLAYENLSDDKKQLLEPLHQVHSYNDIRRLEPGLPELTYEEKSNFPPVSHPVIRVHPDRNYKKSIYFTSNTSLEIGGMGLEEGKKLHGWLVDYISQDKFCYKHSWEKNDLIMWDNRVLFHRVIPYDYLKYR
;
A
#
# COMPACT_ATOMS: atom_id res chain seq x y z
N PHE A 1 -1.86 17.71 17.78
CA PHE A 1 -0.46 17.28 17.70
C PHE A 1 -0.28 16.26 16.56
N LEU A 2 -0.88 15.05 16.60
CA LEU A 2 -0.63 13.98 15.64
C LEU A 2 -0.90 14.38 14.18
N LYS A 3 -2.01 15.07 13.88
CA LYS A 3 -2.31 15.55 12.53
C LYS A 3 -1.19 16.42 11.97
N LYS A 4 -0.67 17.34 12.79
CA LYS A 4 0.47 18.19 12.39
C LYS A 4 1.74 17.36 12.19
N THR A 5 2.02 16.40 13.07
CA THR A 5 3.19 15.52 12.92
C THR A 5 3.09 14.69 11.62
N MET A 6 1.91 14.16 11.30
CA MET A 6 1.68 13.46 10.03
C MET A 6 1.91 14.36 8.81
N GLN A 7 1.43 15.61 8.87
CA GLN A 7 1.70 16.59 7.83
C GLN A 7 3.19 16.87 7.66
N ASP A 8 3.98 16.88 8.74
CA ASP A 8 5.40 17.23 8.71
C ASP A 8 6.32 16.03 8.42
N LYS A 9 5.98 14.84 8.89
CA LYS A 9 6.84 13.64 8.86
C LYS A 9 6.32 12.51 7.99
N HIS A 10 5.03 12.48 7.67
CA HIS A 10 4.33 11.47 6.87
C HIS A 10 4.29 10.06 7.46
N PHE A 11 5.04 9.80 8.51
CA PHE A 11 5.16 8.53 9.19
C PHE A 11 5.29 8.75 10.69
N ILE A 12 4.55 7.96 11.47
CA ILE A 12 4.67 7.91 12.94
C ILE A 12 4.70 6.44 13.35
N CYS A 13 5.63 6.11 14.25
CA CYS A 13 5.67 4.84 14.94
C CYS A 13 5.41 5.06 16.44
N PHE A 14 4.44 4.35 16.96
CA PHE A 14 4.14 4.28 18.40
C PHE A 14 4.61 2.91 18.90
N LYS A 15 5.58 2.90 19.79
CA LYS A 15 6.13 1.67 20.39
C LYS A 15 5.27 1.18 21.55
N ASN A 16 5.28 -0.14 21.76
CA ASN A 16 4.68 -0.79 22.94
C ASN A 16 3.18 -0.49 23.15
N GLN A 17 2.41 -0.45 22.08
CA GLN A 17 0.96 -0.24 22.15
C GLN A 17 0.27 -1.58 22.43
N ASN A 18 -0.59 -1.64 23.46
CA ASN A 18 -1.39 -2.83 23.75
C ASN A 18 -2.83 -2.57 23.29
N LEU A 19 -3.12 -2.91 22.02
CA LEU A 19 -4.39 -2.63 21.37
C LEU A 19 -5.10 -3.93 20.99
N ASP A 20 -6.40 -3.96 21.22
CA ASP A 20 -7.31 -4.87 20.56
C ASP A 20 -7.89 -4.21 19.28
N GLY A 21 -8.65 -4.98 18.49
CA GLY A 21 -9.25 -4.48 17.28
C GLY A 21 -10.19 -3.29 17.49
N ASN A 22 -10.95 -3.29 18.59
CA ASN A 22 -11.88 -2.20 18.90
C ASN A 22 -11.12 -0.91 19.23
N SER A 23 -10.05 -1.01 20.01
CA SER A 23 -9.20 0.12 20.38
C SER A 23 -8.48 0.67 19.15
N LEU A 24 -8.01 -0.20 18.26
CA LEU A 24 -7.39 0.18 16.99
C LEU A 24 -8.38 0.94 16.09
N ALA A 25 -9.59 0.41 15.90
CA ALA A 25 -10.65 1.06 15.13
C ALA A 25 -11.04 2.42 15.73
N LYS A 26 -11.22 2.49 17.06
CA LYS A 26 -11.52 3.72 17.77
C LYS A 26 -10.42 4.77 17.63
N PHE A 27 -9.16 4.37 17.70
CA PHE A 27 -8.02 5.26 17.46
C PHE A 27 -8.05 5.80 16.02
N THR A 28 -8.22 4.90 15.05
CA THR A 28 -8.21 5.25 13.62
C THR A 28 -9.32 6.23 13.24
N LYS A 29 -10.52 6.10 13.82
CA LYS A 29 -11.68 7.00 13.60
C LYS A 29 -11.39 8.48 13.96
N ASN A 30 -10.35 8.78 14.73
CA ASN A 30 -9.95 10.17 14.98
C ASN A 30 -9.35 10.88 13.74
N PHE A 31 -8.97 10.13 12.72
CA PHE A 31 -8.33 10.66 11.51
C PHE A 31 -9.27 10.73 10.30
N GLY A 32 -10.42 10.10 10.37
CA GLY A 32 -11.45 10.06 9.33
C GLY A 32 -12.30 8.79 9.42
N ASP A 33 -13.20 8.64 8.46
CA ASP A 33 -14.00 7.44 8.31
C ASP A 33 -13.11 6.24 7.97
N LEU A 34 -13.46 5.08 8.54
CA LEU A 34 -12.74 3.85 8.20
C LEU A 34 -13.12 3.37 6.81
N GLU A 35 -12.11 2.99 6.04
CA GLU A 35 -12.35 2.22 4.83
C GLU A 35 -12.90 0.85 5.23
N ALA A 36 -14.02 0.48 4.65
CA ALA A 36 -14.65 -0.79 4.91
C ALA A 36 -14.86 -1.58 3.62
N TYR A 37 -14.62 -2.89 3.72
CA TYR A 37 -14.88 -3.84 2.65
C TYR A 37 -16.17 -4.59 2.96
N PRO A 38 -17.00 -4.92 1.94
CA PRO A 38 -18.11 -5.81 2.13
C PRO A 38 -17.60 -7.18 2.61
N GLU A 39 -18.14 -7.67 3.72
CA GLU A 39 -17.93 -9.05 4.13
C GLU A 39 -18.57 -9.98 3.10
N LYS A 40 -17.88 -11.09 2.74
CA LYS A 40 -18.46 -12.12 1.86
C LYS A 40 -19.73 -12.71 2.45
N ASP A 41 -19.76 -12.87 3.76
CA ASP A 41 -20.97 -13.20 4.52
C ASP A 41 -21.70 -11.89 4.86
N LYS A 42 -22.74 -11.58 4.08
CA LYS A 42 -23.55 -10.36 4.24
C LYS A 42 -24.22 -10.21 5.61
N THR A 43 -24.27 -11.28 6.43
CA THR A 43 -24.81 -11.23 7.80
C THR A 43 -23.83 -10.62 8.81
N LYS A 44 -22.52 -10.60 8.49
CA LYS A 44 -21.47 -10.09 9.38
C LYS A 44 -21.17 -8.60 9.22
N GLY A 45 -21.78 -7.94 8.22
CA GLY A 45 -21.61 -6.51 8.00
C GLY A 45 -20.35 -6.15 7.21
N LYS A 46 -19.66 -5.06 7.60
CA LYS A 46 -18.45 -4.56 6.91
C LYS A 46 -17.21 -4.86 7.73
N ILE A 47 -16.13 -5.24 7.05
CA ILE A 47 -14.81 -5.41 7.65
C ILE A 47 -14.18 -4.01 7.81
N GLU A 48 -13.97 -3.56 9.04
CA GLU A 48 -13.27 -2.31 9.36
C GLU A 48 -11.78 -2.53 9.70
N ILE A 49 -11.39 -3.76 10.04
CA ILE A 49 -10.02 -4.14 10.33
C ILE A 49 -9.63 -5.29 9.41
N PHE A 50 -8.56 -5.10 8.68
CA PHE A 50 -8.02 -6.10 7.77
C PHE A 50 -6.85 -6.82 8.43
N ASN A 51 -6.94 -8.16 8.57
CA ASN A 51 -5.86 -8.96 9.10
C ASN A 51 -4.84 -9.29 8.01
N VAL A 52 -3.61 -8.82 8.19
CA VAL A 52 -2.45 -9.22 7.38
C VAL A 52 -1.78 -10.39 8.09
N SER A 53 -2.13 -11.62 7.70
CA SER A 53 -1.65 -12.83 8.36
C SER A 53 -1.51 -13.99 7.36
N ASN A 54 -0.47 -14.79 7.53
CA ASN A 54 -0.28 -16.07 6.83
C ASN A 54 -0.78 -17.26 7.65
N ILE A 55 -1.55 -17.00 8.72
CA ILE A 55 -2.08 -17.99 9.65
C ILE A 55 -3.60 -18.00 9.55
N SER A 56 -4.19 -19.20 9.59
CA SER A 56 -5.63 -19.42 9.67
C SER A 56 -6.18 -19.10 11.07
N GLU A 57 -7.51 -19.12 11.21
CA GLU A 57 -8.17 -18.96 12.53
C GLU A 57 -7.81 -20.10 13.51
N ASP A 58 -7.48 -21.30 12.99
CA ASP A 58 -7.05 -22.45 13.78
C ASP A 58 -5.57 -22.39 14.17
N GLY A 59 -4.84 -21.35 13.77
CA GLY A 59 -3.43 -21.16 14.09
C GLY A 59 -2.44 -21.90 13.19
N GLU A 60 -2.91 -22.50 12.11
CA GLU A 60 -2.09 -23.20 11.15
C GLU A 60 -1.64 -22.28 10.00
N HIS A 61 -0.50 -22.59 9.37
CA HIS A 61 -0.05 -21.85 8.19
C HIS A 61 -1.04 -22.04 7.04
N LEU A 62 -1.36 -20.93 6.38
CA LEU A 62 -2.15 -20.94 5.15
C LEU A 62 -1.38 -21.63 4.02
N SER A 63 -2.12 -22.33 3.14
CA SER A 63 -1.54 -22.89 1.92
C SER A 63 -0.87 -21.79 1.07
N PRO A 64 0.23 -22.10 0.37
CA PRO A 64 0.83 -21.19 -0.62
C PRO A 64 -0.15 -20.68 -1.68
N ASP A 65 -1.20 -21.46 -1.97
CA ASP A 65 -2.23 -21.14 -2.96
C ASP A 65 -3.46 -20.45 -2.35
N ASP A 66 -3.45 -20.19 -1.03
CA ASP A 66 -4.51 -19.38 -0.41
C ASP A 66 -4.47 -17.95 -0.95
N GLN A 67 -5.65 -17.44 -1.34
CA GLN A 67 -5.78 -16.11 -1.92
C GLN A 67 -5.17 -14.99 -1.05
N ARG A 68 -5.26 -15.14 0.29
CA ARG A 68 -4.67 -14.21 1.25
C ARG A 68 -3.15 -14.18 1.13
N VAL A 69 -2.53 -15.36 0.99
CA VAL A 69 -1.07 -15.49 0.80
C VAL A 69 -0.63 -14.89 -0.53
N ILE A 70 -1.38 -15.17 -1.60
CA ILE A 70 -1.08 -14.61 -2.93
C ILE A 70 -1.18 -13.09 -2.91
N LEU A 71 -2.22 -12.52 -2.29
CA LEU A 71 -2.38 -11.07 -2.16
C LEU A 71 -1.27 -10.44 -1.30
N GLN A 72 -0.83 -11.13 -0.24
CA GLN A 72 0.30 -10.65 0.55
C GLN A 72 1.62 -10.66 -0.23
N LYS A 73 1.85 -11.66 -1.07
CA LYS A 73 3.01 -11.68 -1.99
C LYS A 73 2.98 -10.49 -2.95
N ASN A 74 1.80 -10.11 -3.46
CA ASN A 74 1.64 -8.93 -4.30
C ASN A 74 2.05 -7.63 -3.58
N ASN A 75 1.90 -7.56 -2.26
CA ASN A 75 2.33 -6.41 -1.45
C ASN A 75 3.87 -6.28 -1.33
N SER A 76 4.65 -7.20 -1.89
CA SER A 76 6.10 -7.02 -2.09
C SER A 76 6.43 -6.04 -3.23
N ARG A 77 5.46 -5.68 -4.06
CA ARG A 77 5.57 -4.63 -5.07
C ARG A 77 5.33 -3.27 -4.45
N TRP A 78 6.01 -2.25 -4.96
CA TRP A 78 5.77 -0.87 -4.52
C TRP A 78 4.33 -0.45 -4.80
N HIS A 79 3.66 0.05 -3.77
CA HIS A 79 2.27 0.48 -3.86
C HIS A 79 1.93 1.57 -2.82
N THR A 80 0.77 2.12 -2.97
CA THR A 80 0.05 2.89 -1.97
C THR A 80 -1.33 2.26 -1.81
N ASP A 81 -1.86 2.24 -0.59
CA ASP A 81 -3.11 1.56 -0.29
C ASP A 81 -4.30 2.17 -1.00
N SER A 82 -5.25 1.32 -1.37
CA SER A 82 -6.54 1.68 -1.93
C SER A 82 -6.48 2.55 -3.20
N SER A 83 -5.34 2.56 -3.90
CA SER A 83 -5.14 3.37 -5.10
C SER A 83 -6.13 3.06 -6.23
N TYR A 84 -6.75 1.87 -6.22
CA TYR A 84 -7.80 1.45 -7.15
C TYR A 84 -9.17 2.07 -6.84
N ARG A 85 -9.30 2.91 -5.79
CA ARG A 85 -10.53 3.64 -5.48
C ARG A 85 -10.47 5.05 -6.04
N TYR A 86 -11.64 5.60 -6.36
CA TYR A 86 -11.76 6.99 -6.82
C TYR A 86 -11.26 7.97 -5.74
N TYR A 87 -11.57 7.69 -4.47
CA TYR A 87 -11.02 8.36 -3.30
C TYR A 87 -10.17 7.36 -2.49
N PRO A 88 -8.84 7.30 -2.74
CA PRO A 88 -7.95 6.44 -1.99
C PRO A 88 -7.87 6.83 -0.51
N SER A 89 -7.55 5.87 0.36
CA SER A 89 -7.31 6.14 1.77
C SER A 89 -6.18 7.14 1.97
N ILE A 90 -6.43 8.15 2.81
CA ILE A 90 -5.43 9.18 3.14
C ILE A 90 -4.32 8.59 4.01
N PHE A 91 -4.71 7.88 5.06
CA PHE A 91 -3.79 7.24 5.99
C PHE A 91 -4.02 5.75 6.07
N SER A 92 -2.94 5.01 6.26
CA SER A 92 -3.00 3.63 6.72
C SER A 92 -2.40 3.53 8.11
N ILE A 93 -2.98 2.63 8.91
CA ILE A 93 -2.53 2.33 10.25
C ILE A 93 -2.38 0.81 10.36
N LEU A 94 -1.19 0.35 10.72
CA LEU A 94 -0.88 -1.07 10.85
C LEU A 94 -0.33 -1.35 12.25
N TYR A 95 -0.86 -2.39 12.89
CA TYR A 95 -0.48 -2.82 14.23
C TYR A 95 0.19 -4.19 14.20
N GLY A 96 1.41 -4.27 14.72
CA GLY A 96 2.20 -5.49 14.82
C GLY A 96 1.83 -6.32 16.03
N GLN A 97 0.74 -7.08 15.95
CA GLN A 97 0.30 -7.96 17.04
C GLN A 97 1.27 -9.13 17.25
N GLU A 98 1.69 -9.75 16.14
CA GLU A 98 2.76 -10.73 16.07
C GLU A 98 3.76 -10.27 15.03
N THR A 99 5.03 -10.49 15.26
CA THR A 99 6.12 -10.06 14.39
C THR A 99 7.13 -11.18 14.22
N LEU A 100 7.86 -11.13 13.11
CA LEU A 100 8.89 -12.12 12.85
C LEU A 100 9.97 -12.08 13.94
N PRO A 101 10.57 -13.23 14.28
CA PRO A 101 11.70 -13.27 15.19
C PRO A 101 12.91 -12.54 14.60
N HIS A 102 13.80 -12.04 15.43
CA HIS A 102 14.95 -11.22 15.02
C HIS A 102 15.91 -11.91 14.03
N GLU A 103 15.97 -13.24 14.08
CA GLU A 103 16.80 -14.04 13.18
C GLU A 103 16.17 -14.23 11.79
N ALA A 104 14.90 -13.90 11.61
CA ALA A 104 14.23 -14.01 10.31
C ALA A 104 14.76 -12.95 9.35
N LYS A 105 15.01 -13.39 8.12
CA LYS A 105 15.33 -12.47 7.02
C LYS A 105 14.04 -11.97 6.36
N GLY A 106 13.96 -10.68 6.13
CA GLY A 106 12.77 -10.06 5.53
C GLY A 106 11.70 -9.65 6.54
N GLY A 107 10.47 -9.41 6.08
CA GLY A 107 9.33 -9.02 6.90
C GLY A 107 9.27 -7.54 7.29
N GLN A 108 10.32 -6.76 6.99
CA GLN A 108 10.28 -5.32 7.18
C GLN A 108 9.27 -4.70 6.22
N THR A 109 8.68 -3.58 6.64
CA THR A 109 7.95 -2.70 5.72
C THR A 109 8.89 -1.60 5.25
N GLU A 110 9.14 -1.55 3.96
CA GLU A 110 9.97 -0.51 3.33
C GLU A 110 9.06 0.58 2.78
N PHE A 111 9.39 1.83 3.10
CA PHE A 111 8.71 3.03 2.66
C PHE A 111 9.60 3.83 1.72
N SER A 112 9.02 4.47 0.71
CA SER A 112 9.72 5.41 -0.16
C SER A 112 8.97 6.75 -0.18
N ASN A 113 9.72 7.85 -0.01
CA ASN A 113 9.18 9.22 0.09
C ASN A 113 9.02 9.83 -1.31
N MET A 114 7.78 9.87 -1.79
CA MET A 114 7.41 10.34 -3.12
C MET A 114 7.51 11.87 -3.30
N LEU A 115 7.41 12.65 -2.22
CA LEU A 115 7.70 14.10 -2.26
C LEU A 115 9.19 14.32 -2.53
N LEU A 116 10.04 13.68 -1.73
CA LEU A 116 11.48 13.79 -1.88
C LEU A 116 11.94 13.24 -3.24
N ALA A 117 11.35 12.14 -3.69
CA ALA A 117 11.63 11.59 -5.01
C ALA A 117 11.25 12.58 -6.12
N TYR A 118 10.08 13.22 -6.07
CA TYR A 118 9.69 14.24 -7.05
C TYR A 118 10.63 15.46 -7.01
N GLU A 119 10.98 15.97 -5.81
CA GLU A 119 11.88 17.12 -5.66
C GLU A 119 13.25 16.86 -6.31
N ASN A 120 13.73 15.61 -6.29
CA ASN A 120 15.02 15.20 -6.88
C ASN A 120 14.97 14.81 -8.36
N LEU A 121 13.81 14.85 -9.02
CA LEU A 121 13.74 14.66 -10.46
C LEU A 121 14.40 15.81 -11.20
N SER A 122 15.02 15.51 -12.35
CA SER A 122 15.42 16.54 -13.32
C SER A 122 14.19 17.20 -13.92
N ASP A 123 14.35 18.40 -14.44
CA ASP A 123 13.24 19.16 -15.04
C ASP A 123 12.64 18.43 -16.24
N ASP A 124 13.47 17.77 -17.06
CA ASP A 124 13.00 16.94 -18.19
C ASP A 124 12.09 15.79 -17.69
N LYS A 125 12.45 15.15 -16.57
CA LYS A 125 11.64 14.08 -15.99
C LYS A 125 10.34 14.61 -15.39
N LYS A 126 10.35 15.78 -14.75
CA LYS A 126 9.13 16.44 -14.27
C LYS A 126 8.19 16.75 -15.43
N GLN A 127 8.70 17.36 -16.49
CA GLN A 127 7.93 17.68 -17.70
C GLN A 127 7.36 16.41 -18.37
N LEU A 128 8.13 15.32 -18.42
CA LEU A 128 7.67 14.05 -18.94
C LEU A 128 6.52 13.46 -18.13
N LEU A 129 6.62 13.45 -16.78
CA LEU A 129 5.69 12.76 -15.90
C LEU A 129 4.41 13.53 -15.60
N GLU A 130 4.44 14.87 -15.58
CA GLU A 130 3.31 15.72 -15.20
C GLU A 130 2.03 15.50 -16.01
N PRO A 131 2.07 15.28 -17.35
CA PRO A 131 0.86 15.04 -18.13
C PRO A 131 0.36 13.58 -18.06
N LEU A 132 1.13 12.68 -17.47
CA LEU A 132 0.84 11.25 -17.51
C LEU A 132 -0.16 10.83 -16.41
N HIS A 133 -0.90 9.77 -16.73
CA HIS A 133 -1.83 9.13 -15.81
C HIS A 133 -1.59 7.63 -15.80
N GLN A 134 -1.92 6.98 -14.68
CA GLN A 134 -1.95 5.52 -14.60
C GLN A 134 -3.37 5.07 -14.27
N VAL A 135 -3.81 3.99 -14.90
CA VAL A 135 -5.05 3.31 -14.53
C VAL A 135 -4.75 2.31 -13.42
N HIS A 136 -5.42 2.46 -12.29
CA HIS A 136 -5.33 1.57 -11.14
C HIS A 136 -6.57 0.66 -11.14
N SER A 137 -6.36 -0.65 -11.16
CA SER A 137 -7.46 -1.62 -11.30
C SER A 137 -7.30 -2.77 -10.31
N TYR A 138 -8.28 -2.91 -9.42
CA TYR A 138 -8.33 -4.06 -8.52
C TYR A 138 -8.44 -5.40 -9.27
N ASN A 139 -9.10 -5.39 -10.42
CA ASN A 139 -9.20 -6.58 -11.27
C ASN A 139 -7.84 -6.97 -11.87
N ASP A 140 -6.98 -6.02 -12.20
CA ASP A 140 -5.70 -6.28 -12.89
C ASP A 140 -4.66 -6.94 -11.97
N ILE A 141 -4.88 -6.99 -10.66
CA ILE A 141 -4.08 -7.82 -9.74
C ILE A 141 -4.02 -9.26 -10.24
N ARG A 142 -5.11 -9.79 -10.85
CA ARG A 142 -5.17 -11.17 -11.39
C ARG A 142 -4.22 -11.38 -12.56
N ARG A 143 -3.91 -10.33 -13.30
CA ARG A 143 -2.90 -10.38 -14.37
C ARG A 143 -1.47 -10.47 -13.82
N LEU A 144 -1.26 -9.91 -12.64
CA LEU A 144 0.04 -9.91 -11.94
C LEU A 144 0.23 -11.16 -11.09
N GLU A 145 -0.87 -11.70 -10.57
CA GLU A 145 -0.91 -12.85 -9.66
C GLU A 145 -1.90 -13.91 -10.20
N PRO A 146 -1.43 -14.82 -11.09
CA PRO A 146 -2.29 -15.78 -11.80
C PRO A 146 -3.03 -16.79 -10.92
N GLY A 147 -2.66 -16.93 -9.64
CA GLY A 147 -3.35 -17.83 -8.69
C GLY A 147 -4.65 -17.26 -8.10
N LEU A 148 -4.98 -16.01 -8.39
CA LEU A 148 -6.20 -15.38 -7.87
C LEU A 148 -7.40 -15.72 -8.77
N PRO A 149 -8.58 -16.02 -8.18
CA PRO A 149 -9.80 -16.24 -8.96
C PRO A 149 -10.27 -14.95 -9.62
N GLU A 150 -10.98 -15.08 -10.73
CA GLU A 150 -11.66 -13.96 -11.36
C GLU A 150 -12.66 -13.30 -10.43
N LEU A 151 -12.76 -11.97 -10.52
CA LEU A 151 -13.79 -11.24 -9.80
C LEU A 151 -15.18 -11.53 -10.39
N THR A 152 -16.16 -11.61 -9.50
CA THR A 152 -17.56 -11.63 -9.89
C THR A 152 -17.96 -10.31 -10.58
N TYR A 153 -19.11 -10.30 -11.24
CA TYR A 153 -19.66 -9.07 -11.84
C TYR A 153 -19.89 -7.99 -10.77
N GLU A 154 -20.41 -8.36 -9.60
CA GLU A 154 -20.64 -7.44 -8.48
C GLU A 154 -19.32 -6.82 -7.99
N GLU A 155 -18.29 -7.64 -7.79
CA GLU A 155 -16.97 -7.15 -7.38
C GLU A 155 -16.35 -6.21 -8.42
N LYS A 156 -16.43 -6.54 -9.72
CA LYS A 156 -15.97 -5.66 -10.80
C LYS A 156 -16.72 -4.33 -10.82
N SER A 157 -18.02 -4.36 -10.54
CA SER A 157 -18.86 -3.15 -10.46
C SER A 157 -18.53 -2.29 -9.25
N ASN A 158 -18.17 -2.89 -8.12
CA ASN A 158 -17.79 -2.19 -6.89
C ASN A 158 -16.41 -1.53 -6.98
N PHE A 159 -15.52 -2.05 -7.84
CA PHE A 159 -14.15 -1.58 -8.02
C PHE A 159 -13.84 -1.33 -9.51
N PRO A 160 -14.54 -0.37 -10.16
CA PRO A 160 -14.20 -0.01 -11.54
C PRO A 160 -12.78 0.56 -11.60
N PRO A 161 -12.05 0.35 -12.70
CA PRO A 161 -10.74 0.96 -12.89
C PRO A 161 -10.81 2.49 -12.74
N VAL A 162 -9.81 3.07 -12.09
CA VAL A 162 -9.71 4.53 -11.89
C VAL A 162 -8.39 5.06 -12.44
N SER A 163 -8.42 6.25 -13.01
CA SER A 163 -7.23 6.92 -13.54
C SER A 163 -6.76 7.97 -12.55
N HIS A 164 -5.48 7.91 -12.18
CA HIS A 164 -4.85 8.90 -11.34
C HIS A 164 -3.66 9.55 -12.06
N PRO A 165 -3.43 10.87 -11.86
CA PRO A 165 -2.22 11.52 -12.34
C PRO A 165 -0.97 10.88 -11.72
N VAL A 166 0.08 10.66 -12.53
CA VAL A 166 1.39 10.17 -12.05
C VAL A 166 2.06 11.19 -11.13
N ILE A 167 1.76 12.47 -11.30
CA ILE A 167 2.18 13.54 -10.38
C ILE A 167 0.95 14.14 -9.72
N ARG A 168 0.90 14.08 -8.40
CA ARG A 168 -0.20 14.61 -7.59
C ARG A 168 0.26 15.76 -6.71
N VAL A 169 -0.65 16.70 -6.48
CA VAL A 169 -0.44 17.81 -5.54
C VAL A 169 -0.96 17.43 -4.17
N HIS A 170 -0.13 17.60 -3.15
CA HIS A 170 -0.53 17.34 -1.76
C HIS A 170 -1.20 18.59 -1.16
N PRO A 171 -2.51 18.55 -0.84
CA PRO A 171 -3.26 19.74 -0.44
C PRO A 171 -2.78 20.33 0.90
N ASP A 172 -2.34 19.49 1.83
CA ASP A 172 -1.94 19.90 3.20
C ASP A 172 -0.44 20.25 3.30
N ARG A 173 0.29 20.30 2.19
CA ARG A 173 1.75 20.51 2.15
C ARG A 173 2.14 21.65 1.22
N ASN A 174 1.46 22.79 1.33
CA ASN A 174 1.71 23.95 0.47
C ASN A 174 1.72 23.60 -1.02
N TYR A 175 0.81 22.70 -1.42
CA TYR A 175 0.69 22.22 -2.80
C TYR A 175 1.95 21.59 -3.39
N LYS A 176 2.82 20.99 -2.54
CA LYS A 176 3.97 20.22 -3.02
C LYS A 176 3.51 19.05 -3.88
N LYS A 177 4.29 18.75 -4.90
CA LYS A 177 4.03 17.65 -5.81
C LYS A 177 4.69 16.36 -5.34
N SER A 178 4.04 15.23 -5.55
CA SER A 178 4.54 13.89 -5.25
C SER A 178 4.34 12.96 -6.45
N ILE A 179 5.22 11.98 -6.61
CA ILE A 179 5.03 10.89 -7.57
C ILE A 179 3.92 9.99 -7.04
N TYR A 180 3.01 9.55 -7.92
CA TYR A 180 1.90 8.68 -7.58
C TYR A 180 1.65 7.66 -8.67
N PHE A 181 1.96 6.39 -8.42
CA PHE A 181 1.70 5.27 -9.31
C PHE A 181 1.53 3.99 -8.51
N THR A 182 1.38 2.85 -9.14
CA THR A 182 1.29 1.55 -8.48
C THR A 182 2.00 0.48 -9.29
N SER A 183 2.55 -0.51 -8.62
CA SER A 183 3.12 -1.70 -9.26
C SER A 183 2.36 -2.98 -8.90
N ASN A 184 1.39 -2.90 -7.98
CA ASN A 184 0.62 -4.06 -7.54
C ASN A 184 -0.78 -4.17 -8.16
N THR A 185 -1.27 -3.13 -8.83
CA THR A 185 -2.58 -3.13 -9.50
C THR A 185 -2.49 -2.80 -11.00
N SER A 186 -1.38 -2.26 -11.48
CA SER A 186 -1.16 -1.99 -12.91
C SER A 186 0.33 -1.78 -13.19
N LEU A 187 0.73 -2.03 -14.44
CA LEU A 187 2.07 -1.71 -14.97
C LEU A 187 2.01 -0.76 -16.17
N GLU A 188 0.82 -0.29 -16.54
CA GLU A 188 0.59 0.51 -17.75
C GLU A 188 0.47 1.98 -17.39
N ILE A 189 1.21 2.84 -18.09
CA ILE A 189 1.10 4.29 -17.99
C ILE A 189 0.27 4.80 -19.15
N GLY A 190 -0.81 5.51 -18.84
CA GLY A 190 -1.70 6.09 -19.86
C GLY A 190 -1.04 7.26 -20.61
N GLY A 191 -1.40 7.43 -21.86
CA GLY A 191 -0.81 8.45 -22.76
C GLY A 191 0.47 8.02 -23.46
N MET A 192 0.89 6.76 -23.31
CA MET A 192 2.08 6.17 -23.92
C MET A 192 1.75 4.84 -24.61
N GLY A 193 2.60 4.41 -25.53
CA GLY A 193 2.56 3.04 -26.05
C GLY A 193 2.86 2.03 -24.94
N LEU A 194 2.29 0.81 -25.06
CA LEU A 194 2.39 -0.22 -24.01
C LEU A 194 3.83 -0.51 -23.57
N GLU A 195 4.72 -0.72 -24.53
CA GLU A 195 6.13 -1.05 -24.24
C GLU A 195 6.91 0.15 -23.68
N GLU A 196 6.61 1.34 -24.12
CA GLU A 196 7.20 2.57 -23.60
C GLU A 196 6.71 2.83 -22.16
N GLY A 197 5.41 2.66 -21.92
CA GLY A 197 4.81 2.78 -20.59
C GLY A 197 5.40 1.79 -19.60
N LYS A 198 5.62 0.53 -20.00
CA LYS A 198 6.28 -0.49 -19.17
C LYS A 198 7.74 -0.12 -18.85
N LYS A 199 8.49 0.40 -19.83
CA LYS A 199 9.87 0.86 -19.59
C LYS A 199 9.90 2.04 -18.61
N LEU A 200 9.00 3.00 -18.76
CA LEU A 200 8.89 4.12 -17.85
C LEU A 200 8.49 3.66 -16.44
N HIS A 201 7.52 2.73 -16.34
CA HIS A 201 7.13 2.14 -15.06
C HIS A 201 8.31 1.44 -14.36
N GLY A 202 9.06 0.61 -15.09
CA GLY A 202 10.28 -0.03 -14.56
C GLY A 202 11.29 1.00 -14.05
N TRP A 203 11.55 2.05 -14.83
CA TRP A 203 12.42 3.14 -14.43
C TRP A 203 11.93 3.86 -13.16
N LEU A 204 10.61 4.10 -13.04
CA LEU A 204 10.02 4.70 -11.83
C LEU A 204 10.26 3.82 -10.60
N VAL A 205 10.06 2.51 -10.73
CA VAL A 205 10.31 1.54 -9.64
C VAL A 205 11.77 1.59 -9.20
N ASP A 206 12.71 1.55 -10.13
CA ASP A 206 14.15 1.62 -9.82
C ASP A 206 14.52 2.96 -9.18
N TYR A 207 13.93 4.04 -9.70
CA TYR A 207 14.21 5.39 -9.22
C TYR A 207 13.77 5.58 -7.76
N ILE A 208 12.53 5.20 -7.42
CA ILE A 208 12.00 5.36 -6.05
C ILE A 208 12.60 4.36 -5.05
N SER A 209 13.23 3.29 -5.53
CA SER A 209 13.88 2.27 -4.69
C SER A 209 15.28 2.68 -4.20
N GLN A 210 15.78 3.87 -4.58
CA GLN A 210 17.09 4.34 -4.12
C GLN A 210 17.08 4.60 -2.61
N ASP A 211 18.13 4.19 -1.91
CA ASP A 211 18.26 4.31 -0.44
C ASP A 211 18.00 5.72 0.08
N LYS A 212 18.35 6.76 -0.68
CA LYS A 212 18.12 8.17 -0.30
C LYS A 212 16.66 8.55 -0.13
N PHE A 213 15.72 7.75 -0.70
CA PHE A 213 14.27 7.95 -0.58
C PHE A 213 13.64 6.98 0.39
N CYS A 214 14.34 5.90 0.77
CA CYS A 214 13.77 4.74 1.44
C CYS A 214 14.06 4.73 2.94
N TYR A 215 13.09 4.21 3.68
CA TYR A 215 13.19 3.87 5.10
C TYR A 215 12.63 2.46 5.31
N LYS A 216 13.35 1.60 6.03
CA LYS A 216 12.91 0.25 6.39
C LYS A 216 12.51 0.20 7.86
N HIS A 217 11.25 -0.12 8.12
CA HIS A 217 10.75 -0.37 9.45
C HIS A 217 10.91 -1.84 9.81
N SER A 218 11.75 -2.12 10.79
CA SER A 218 11.83 -3.45 11.43
C SER A 218 10.82 -3.50 12.56
N TRP A 219 9.88 -4.43 12.45
CA TRP A 219 8.77 -4.55 13.39
C TRP A 219 9.22 -5.11 14.74
N GLU A 220 8.73 -4.50 15.79
CA GLU A 220 8.70 -5.05 17.14
C GLU A 220 7.25 -5.31 17.54
N LYS A 221 7.03 -6.34 18.36
CA LYS A 221 5.69 -6.64 18.87
C LYS A 221 5.07 -5.40 19.53
N ASN A 222 3.81 -5.15 19.20
CA ASN A 222 3.05 -3.99 19.68
C ASN A 222 3.51 -2.63 19.08
N ASP A 223 4.22 -2.64 17.98
CA ASP A 223 4.39 -1.42 17.17
C ASP A 223 3.06 -1.06 16.50
N LEU A 224 2.70 0.21 16.57
CA LEU A 224 1.63 0.80 15.79
C LEU A 224 2.25 1.83 14.86
N ILE A 225 2.17 1.62 13.56
CA ILE A 225 2.64 2.60 12.58
C ILE A 225 1.47 3.25 11.85
N MET A 226 1.63 4.51 11.51
CA MET A 226 0.70 5.30 10.72
C MET A 226 1.46 6.03 9.64
N TRP A 227 0.97 6.00 8.39
CA TRP A 227 1.60 6.72 7.28
C TRP A 227 0.59 7.38 6.35
N ASP A 228 1.08 8.39 5.60
CA ASP A 228 0.30 9.14 4.62
C ASP A 228 0.46 8.51 3.23
N ASN A 229 -0.59 7.86 2.72
CA ASN A 229 -0.62 7.21 1.42
C ASN A 229 -0.49 8.15 0.23
N ARG A 230 -0.65 9.46 0.45
CA ARG A 230 -0.51 10.46 -0.62
C ARG A 230 0.94 10.73 -1.00
N VAL A 231 1.88 10.35 -0.11
CA VAL A 231 3.30 10.67 -0.24
C VAL A 231 4.26 9.56 0.15
N LEU A 232 3.78 8.48 0.76
CA LEU A 232 4.60 7.31 1.07
C LEU A 232 4.10 6.10 0.28
N PHE A 233 4.97 5.58 -0.57
CA PHE A 233 4.81 4.24 -1.10
C PHE A 233 5.44 3.26 -0.15
N HIS A 234 4.92 2.03 -0.15
CA HIS A 234 5.47 1.00 0.69
C HIS A 234 5.42 -0.37 0.02
N ARG A 235 6.19 -1.28 0.60
CA ARG A 235 6.19 -2.70 0.26
C ARG A 235 6.64 -3.53 1.45
N VAL A 236 6.24 -4.79 1.50
CA VAL A 236 6.83 -5.77 2.41
C VAL A 236 8.11 -6.32 1.79
N ILE A 237 9.18 -6.41 2.58
CA ILE A 237 10.37 -7.17 2.18
C ILE A 237 10.03 -8.67 2.32
N PRO A 238 10.13 -9.46 1.24
CA PRO A 238 9.78 -10.88 1.26
C PRO A 238 10.46 -11.64 2.40
N TYR A 239 9.74 -12.55 3.00
CA TYR A 239 10.22 -13.45 4.06
C TYR A 239 9.72 -14.87 3.81
N ASP A 240 10.26 -15.83 4.54
CA ASP A 240 9.82 -17.22 4.49
C ASP A 240 8.50 -17.39 5.27
N TYR A 241 7.38 -17.18 4.57
CA TYR A 241 6.03 -17.22 5.13
C TYR A 241 5.53 -18.65 5.43
N LEU A 242 6.26 -19.69 5.01
CA LEU A 242 5.97 -21.09 5.38
C LEU A 242 6.64 -21.46 6.69
N LYS A 243 7.70 -20.75 7.06
CA LYS A 243 8.47 -20.99 8.27
C LYS A 243 8.06 -20.08 9.41
N TYR A 244 7.74 -18.83 9.13
CA TYR A 244 7.48 -17.81 10.13
C TYR A 244 6.02 -17.34 10.08
N ARG A 245 5.52 -16.97 11.26
CA ARG A 245 4.21 -16.38 11.46
C ARG A 245 4.27 -14.87 11.39
#